data_52f1881e16a1423b71d85d7f4aec9473
#
_entry.id   52f1881e16a1423b71d85d7f4aec9473
#
_cell.length_a   1.000
_cell.length_b   1.000
_cell.length_c   1.000
_cell.angle_alpha   90.00
_cell.angle_beta   90.00
_cell.angle_gamma   90.00
#
_symmetry.space_group_name_H-M   'P 1'
#
loop_
_entity.id
_entity.type
_entity.pdbx_description
1 polymer ?
#
loop_
_entity_poly.entity_id
_entity_poly.type
_entity_poly.pdbx_seq_one_letter_code
_entity_poly.pdbx_strand_id
1 'polypeptide(L)'
;MNINFNPLSAEELVSRINKIPRIQLAQLPTVLEYAPNISKELNINLYIKRDDCTALAFGGNKTRHLEFIMAKTLSGEYDCILTGASSQSNFCRQAVAAANKLNLDSYLVLMHGIKGKLMQGNFLLYNILGANVDVVDGENLEEIPKHLDRKYKELIKEGRKPLLIYGGFGKEDTTLAGISYTNAMAEIDLQMREQNFMADHLFVTAANMTQAGCELGAKILNWPTRIQGISPVYWEMDIKKDIARICNEGAKLLDINMKFSHEMINHDNTYVGEKYGAATKEGIDAMKLLAKK
;
A
#
# COMPACT_ATOMS: atom_id res chain seq x y z
N MET A 1 -17.60 17.45 17.14
CA MET A 1 -17.99 18.59 16.29
C MET A 1 -18.31 18.05 14.91
N ASN A 2 -19.58 18.13 14.49
CA ASN A 2 -19.97 17.82 13.12
C ASN A 2 -19.43 18.93 12.21
N ILE A 3 -18.29 18.69 11.58
CA ILE A 3 -17.85 19.55 10.48
C ILE A 3 -18.80 19.23 9.33
N ASN A 4 -19.61 20.19 8.89
CA ASN A 4 -20.47 20.05 7.71
C ASN A 4 -19.58 19.93 6.48
N PHE A 5 -19.22 18.70 6.13
CA PHE A 5 -18.54 18.37 4.88
C PHE A 5 -19.62 17.89 3.89
N ASN A 6 -19.70 18.53 2.72
CA ASN A 6 -20.53 18.02 1.62
C ASN A 6 -19.80 16.89 0.92
N PRO A 7 -20.38 15.68 0.83
CA PRO A 7 -19.79 14.57 0.10
C PRO A 7 -19.45 14.95 -1.35
N LEU A 8 -18.35 14.41 -1.84
CA LEU A 8 -17.96 14.57 -3.24
C LEU A 8 -18.46 13.40 -4.07
N SER A 9 -18.68 13.62 -5.36
CA SER A 9 -18.79 12.53 -6.33
C SER A 9 -17.42 11.88 -6.57
N ALA A 10 -17.41 10.68 -7.16
CA ALA A 10 -16.16 10.01 -7.53
C ALA A 10 -15.34 10.85 -8.51
N GLU A 11 -16.00 11.50 -9.46
CA GLU A 11 -15.40 12.35 -10.47
C GLU A 11 -14.77 13.61 -9.87
N GLU A 12 -15.45 14.26 -8.91
CA GLU A 12 -14.91 15.40 -8.16
C GLU A 12 -13.70 15.01 -7.32
N LEU A 13 -13.74 13.84 -6.66
CA LEU A 13 -12.62 13.31 -5.90
C LEU A 13 -11.42 13.05 -6.82
N VAL A 14 -11.61 12.37 -7.94
CA VAL A 14 -10.56 12.15 -8.95
C VAL A 14 -9.99 13.48 -9.45
N SER A 15 -10.83 14.48 -9.71
CA SER A 15 -10.38 15.81 -10.15
C SER A 15 -9.47 16.48 -9.12
N ARG A 16 -9.73 16.33 -7.81
CA ARG A 16 -8.84 16.83 -6.76
C ARG A 16 -7.53 16.05 -6.69
N ILE A 17 -7.60 14.72 -6.77
CA ILE A 17 -6.42 13.85 -6.73
C ILE A 17 -5.50 14.11 -7.93
N ASN A 18 -6.04 14.38 -9.10
CA ASN A 18 -5.27 14.66 -10.31
C ASN A 18 -4.44 15.96 -10.25
N LYS A 19 -4.63 16.80 -9.23
CA LYS A 19 -3.75 17.95 -8.95
C LYS A 19 -2.44 17.55 -8.27
N ILE A 20 -2.38 16.32 -7.71
CA ILE A 20 -1.19 15.79 -7.05
C ILE A 20 -0.32 15.11 -8.12
N PRO A 21 0.98 15.40 -8.18
CA PRO A 21 1.88 14.76 -9.14
C PRO A 21 1.80 13.24 -9.07
N ARG A 22 1.73 12.60 -10.24
CA ARG A 22 1.62 11.16 -10.38
C ARG A 22 2.34 10.67 -11.63
N ILE A 23 2.96 9.50 -11.57
CA ILE A 23 3.47 8.76 -12.73
C ILE A 23 2.61 7.55 -13.00
N GLN A 24 2.47 7.16 -14.26
CA GLN A 24 1.66 5.99 -14.62
C GLN A 24 2.52 4.72 -14.60
N LEU A 25 2.28 3.86 -13.62
CA LEU A 25 2.94 2.57 -13.45
C LEU A 25 1.96 1.40 -13.55
N ALA A 26 0.76 1.56 -13.01
CA ALA A 26 -0.27 0.53 -12.96
C ALA A 26 -1.15 0.53 -14.22
N GLN A 27 -1.70 -0.63 -14.55
CA GLN A 27 -2.85 -0.74 -15.46
C GLN A 27 -4.13 -0.57 -14.65
N LEU A 28 -4.80 0.56 -14.86
CA LEU A 28 -6.02 0.93 -14.14
C LEU A 28 -7.14 1.28 -15.13
N PRO A 29 -8.41 1.09 -14.74
CA PRO A 29 -8.89 0.51 -13.49
C PRO A 29 -8.61 -1.01 -13.39
N THR A 30 -8.35 -1.53 -12.18
CA THR A 30 -8.39 -2.98 -11.95
C THR A 30 -9.84 -3.44 -11.84
N VAL A 31 -10.12 -4.70 -12.13
CA VAL A 31 -11.49 -5.24 -12.12
C VAL A 31 -12.03 -5.31 -10.68
N LEU A 32 -13.31 -5.01 -10.50
CA LEU A 32 -14.10 -5.39 -9.34
C LEU A 32 -14.91 -6.63 -9.71
N GLU A 33 -14.40 -7.80 -9.32
CA GLU A 33 -14.86 -9.11 -9.78
C GLU A 33 -15.85 -9.73 -8.77
N TYR A 34 -17.03 -10.14 -9.24
CA TYR A 34 -17.92 -10.98 -8.45
C TYR A 34 -17.38 -12.41 -8.40
N ALA A 35 -17.30 -12.99 -7.23
CA ALA A 35 -16.78 -14.34 -6.99
C ALA A 35 -17.92 -15.34 -6.64
N PRO A 36 -18.63 -15.92 -7.63
CA PRO A 36 -19.89 -16.65 -7.39
C PRO A 36 -19.72 -17.91 -6.57
N ASN A 37 -18.65 -18.67 -6.77
CA ASN A 37 -18.45 -19.95 -6.08
C ASN A 37 -18.18 -19.75 -4.59
N ILE A 38 -17.30 -18.79 -4.25
CA ILE A 38 -17.00 -18.49 -2.85
C ILE A 38 -18.16 -17.75 -2.18
N SER A 39 -18.91 -16.92 -2.92
CA SER A 39 -20.13 -16.27 -2.46
C SER A 39 -21.17 -17.31 -2.01
N LYS A 40 -21.37 -18.34 -2.81
CA LYS A 40 -22.28 -19.46 -2.48
C LYS A 40 -21.79 -20.22 -1.24
N GLU A 41 -20.50 -20.49 -1.14
CA GLU A 41 -19.91 -21.21 0.00
C GLU A 41 -20.10 -20.46 1.32
N LEU A 42 -19.90 -19.13 1.29
CA LEU A 42 -19.98 -18.28 2.47
C LEU A 42 -21.38 -17.69 2.72
N ASN A 43 -22.32 -17.92 1.80
CA ASN A 43 -23.68 -17.34 1.83
C ASN A 43 -23.68 -15.80 1.91
N ILE A 44 -22.83 -15.16 1.09
CA ILE A 44 -22.70 -13.70 0.95
C ILE A 44 -22.53 -13.33 -0.53
N ASN A 45 -22.62 -12.04 -0.86
CA ASN A 45 -22.18 -11.54 -2.14
C ASN A 45 -20.73 -11.02 -2.00
N LEU A 46 -19.75 -11.81 -2.45
CA LEU A 46 -18.34 -11.46 -2.38
C LEU A 46 -17.84 -10.88 -3.70
N TYR A 47 -17.28 -9.69 -3.61
CA TYR A 47 -16.58 -9.03 -4.71
C TYR A 47 -15.11 -8.87 -4.36
N ILE A 48 -14.22 -9.02 -5.35
CA ILE A 48 -12.77 -8.91 -5.18
C ILE A 48 -12.25 -7.77 -6.05
N LYS A 49 -11.64 -6.77 -5.42
CA LYS A 49 -10.88 -5.75 -6.15
C LYS A 49 -9.53 -6.32 -6.53
N ARG A 50 -9.33 -6.56 -7.82
CA ARG A 50 -8.20 -7.32 -8.38
C ARG A 50 -6.92 -6.49 -8.47
N ASP A 51 -6.45 -5.96 -7.33
CA ASP A 51 -5.20 -5.19 -7.28
C ASP A 51 -3.93 -6.05 -7.41
N ASP A 52 -4.07 -7.36 -7.44
CA ASP A 52 -3.08 -8.29 -7.95
C ASP A 52 -2.79 -8.09 -9.45
N CYS A 53 -3.74 -7.52 -10.21
CA CYS A 53 -3.65 -7.29 -11.65
C CYS A 53 -3.16 -5.88 -12.04
N THR A 54 -2.44 -5.16 -11.18
CA THR A 54 -1.85 -3.85 -11.53
C THR A 54 -0.67 -3.92 -12.50
N ALA A 55 -0.28 -5.11 -12.91
CA ALA A 55 0.68 -5.53 -13.92
C ALA A 55 2.16 -5.36 -13.57
N LEU A 56 2.61 -4.24 -12.97
CA LEU A 56 4.03 -3.99 -12.73
C LEU A 56 4.66 -5.09 -11.85
N ALA A 57 5.65 -5.81 -12.41
CA ALA A 57 6.40 -6.86 -11.72
C ALA A 57 5.49 -7.82 -10.92
N PHE A 58 4.61 -8.51 -11.63
CA PHE A 58 3.59 -9.42 -11.09
C PHE A 58 2.47 -8.76 -10.29
N GLY A 59 2.29 -7.45 -10.41
CA GLY A 59 1.18 -6.72 -9.82
C GLY A 59 1.22 -6.59 -8.28
N GLY A 60 0.16 -6.04 -7.75
CA GLY A 60 -0.04 -5.80 -6.33
C GLY A 60 -0.32 -4.33 -6.00
N ASN A 61 -0.88 -4.11 -4.82
CA ASN A 61 -1.30 -2.79 -4.33
C ASN A 61 -0.19 -1.73 -4.29
N LYS A 62 1.08 -2.16 -4.17
CA LYS A 62 2.21 -1.23 -4.03
C LYS A 62 2.50 -0.42 -5.28
N THR A 63 2.10 -0.90 -6.46
CA THR A 63 2.18 -0.12 -7.70
C THR A 63 1.39 1.18 -7.58
N ARG A 64 0.17 1.16 -7.01
CA ARG A 64 -0.62 2.38 -6.78
C ARG A 64 0.10 3.36 -5.86
N HIS A 65 0.70 2.87 -4.76
CA HIS A 65 1.48 3.71 -3.84
C HIS A 65 2.64 4.40 -4.56
N LEU A 66 3.39 3.62 -5.34
CA LEU A 66 4.59 4.09 -6.04
C LEU A 66 4.29 5.13 -7.12
N GLU A 67 3.11 5.11 -7.73
CA GLU A 67 2.70 6.13 -8.70
C GLU A 67 2.77 7.55 -8.12
N PHE A 68 2.44 7.71 -6.84
CA PHE A 68 2.48 9.00 -6.15
C PHE A 68 3.82 9.26 -5.46
N ILE A 69 4.38 8.25 -4.76
CA ILE A 69 5.66 8.38 -4.05
C ILE A 69 6.79 8.72 -5.01
N MET A 70 6.86 8.02 -6.15
CA MET A 70 7.93 8.20 -7.13
C MET A 70 7.69 9.38 -8.08
N ALA A 71 6.56 10.08 -7.99
CA ALA A 71 6.34 11.29 -8.79
C ALA A 71 7.39 12.38 -8.53
N LYS A 72 8.06 12.36 -7.38
CA LYS A 72 9.20 13.22 -7.08
C LYS A 72 10.35 13.10 -8.11
N THR A 73 10.47 11.94 -8.75
CA THR A 73 11.50 11.72 -9.79
C THR A 73 11.28 12.55 -11.06
N LEU A 74 10.07 13.10 -11.24
CA LEU A 74 9.73 13.96 -12.37
C LEU A 74 10.53 15.28 -12.38
N SER A 75 11.10 15.69 -11.23
CA SER A 75 12.01 16.83 -11.17
C SER A 75 13.32 16.63 -11.94
N GLY A 76 13.69 15.38 -12.24
CA GLY A 76 14.96 15.02 -12.89
C GLY A 76 16.20 15.15 -11.99
N GLU A 77 16.00 15.38 -10.69
CA GLU A 77 17.12 15.59 -9.74
C GLU A 77 17.73 14.28 -9.23
N TYR A 78 17.03 13.15 -9.41
CA TYR A 78 17.41 11.83 -8.88
C TYR A 78 18.00 10.94 -9.97
N ASP A 79 19.02 10.16 -9.64
CA ASP A 79 19.62 9.13 -10.51
C ASP A 79 19.37 7.71 -10.00
N CYS A 80 18.91 7.58 -8.77
CA CYS A 80 18.58 6.29 -8.18
C CYS A 80 17.50 6.42 -7.11
N ILE A 81 16.95 5.29 -6.71
CA ILE A 81 16.11 5.17 -5.52
C ILE A 81 16.86 4.40 -4.42
N LEU A 82 16.52 4.70 -3.17
CA LEU A 82 16.94 3.94 -2.01
C LEU A 82 15.72 3.62 -1.15
N THR A 83 15.47 2.34 -0.90
CA THR A 83 14.39 1.89 -0.02
C THR A 83 14.77 0.60 0.71
N GLY A 84 13.91 0.14 1.62
CA GLY A 84 14.20 -1.07 2.38
C GLY A 84 12.98 -1.66 3.10
N ALA A 85 13.07 -2.95 3.38
CA ALA A 85 12.08 -3.72 4.13
C ALA A 85 12.61 -5.14 4.42
N SER A 86 11.70 -6.10 4.69
CA SER A 86 12.06 -7.52 4.74
C SER A 86 12.51 -8.03 3.36
N SER A 87 13.32 -9.09 3.36
CA SER A 87 13.84 -9.72 2.12
C SER A 87 12.77 -10.24 1.15
N GLN A 88 11.52 -10.38 1.58
CA GLN A 88 10.40 -10.80 0.75
C GLN A 88 9.37 -9.68 0.49
N SER A 89 9.78 -8.42 0.63
CA SER A 89 8.89 -7.27 0.47
C SER A 89 8.31 -7.12 -0.94
N ASN A 90 6.99 -7.09 -1.05
CA ASN A 90 6.30 -6.75 -2.30
C ASN A 90 6.51 -5.27 -2.68
N PHE A 91 6.72 -4.39 -1.69
CA PHE A 91 7.01 -2.98 -1.94
C PHE A 91 8.36 -2.82 -2.66
N CYS A 92 9.42 -3.42 -2.13
CA CYS A 92 10.75 -3.35 -2.74
C CYS A 92 10.76 -3.92 -4.16
N ARG A 93 10.07 -5.06 -4.41
CA ARG A 93 9.98 -5.63 -5.77
C ARG A 93 9.39 -4.64 -6.77
N GLN A 94 8.26 -4.03 -6.41
CA GLN A 94 7.59 -3.10 -7.31
C GLN A 94 8.35 -1.76 -7.41
N ALA A 95 9.03 -1.33 -6.33
CA ALA A 95 9.88 -0.14 -6.38
C ALA A 95 11.06 -0.29 -7.33
N VAL A 96 11.76 -1.44 -7.32
CA VAL A 96 12.82 -1.74 -8.28
C VAL A 96 12.29 -1.74 -9.72
N ALA A 97 11.16 -2.40 -9.97
CA ALA A 97 10.58 -2.42 -11.30
C ALA A 97 10.13 -1.03 -11.78
N ALA A 98 9.63 -0.19 -10.86
CA ALA A 98 9.28 1.20 -11.15
C ALA A 98 10.53 2.03 -11.47
N ALA A 99 11.62 1.87 -10.70
CA ALA A 99 12.90 2.51 -10.97
C ALA A 99 13.42 2.16 -12.37
N ASN A 100 13.40 0.86 -12.74
CA ASN A 100 13.81 0.42 -14.07
C ASN A 100 13.00 1.08 -15.19
N LYS A 101 11.66 1.22 -15.02
CA LYS A 101 10.83 1.94 -16.00
C LYS A 101 11.18 3.43 -16.13
N LEU A 102 11.79 4.00 -15.11
CA LEU A 102 12.19 5.41 -15.06
C LEU A 102 13.68 5.63 -15.38
N ASN A 103 14.40 4.56 -15.76
CA ASN A 103 15.85 4.56 -15.98
C ASN A 103 16.65 5.03 -14.75
N LEU A 104 16.23 4.62 -13.56
CA LEU A 104 16.89 4.90 -12.29
C LEU A 104 17.52 3.61 -11.75
N ASP A 105 18.71 3.73 -11.18
CA ASP A 105 19.29 2.64 -10.40
C ASP A 105 18.49 2.42 -9.11
N SER A 106 18.56 1.23 -8.55
CA SER A 106 17.89 0.91 -7.31
C SER A 106 18.82 0.30 -6.27
N TYR A 107 18.74 0.82 -5.07
CA TYR A 107 19.44 0.35 -3.88
C TYR A 107 18.44 -0.10 -2.84
N LEU A 108 18.63 -1.33 -2.35
CA LEU A 108 17.77 -1.94 -1.35
C LEU A 108 18.56 -2.25 -0.08
N VAL A 109 18.01 -1.86 1.07
CA VAL A 109 18.47 -2.34 2.38
C VAL A 109 17.43 -3.31 2.91
N LEU A 110 17.79 -4.59 3.01
CA LEU A 110 16.87 -5.67 3.33
C LEU A 110 17.23 -6.36 4.64
N MET A 111 16.22 -6.65 5.46
CA MET A 111 16.36 -7.54 6.59
C MET A 111 15.89 -8.96 6.23
N HIS A 112 16.55 -9.96 6.81
CA HIS A 112 16.31 -11.36 6.44
C HIS A 112 14.89 -11.83 6.66
N GLY A 113 14.20 -11.40 7.71
CA GLY A 113 12.94 -11.99 8.10
C GLY A 113 13.04 -13.51 8.38
N ILE A 114 11.90 -14.18 8.46
CA ILE A 114 11.81 -15.61 8.81
C ILE A 114 12.50 -16.53 7.80
N LYS A 115 12.51 -16.15 6.53
CA LYS A 115 12.99 -17.03 5.44
C LYS A 115 14.48 -16.90 5.14
N GLY A 116 15.19 -16.11 5.92
CA GLY A 116 16.64 -15.96 5.83
C GLY A 116 17.11 -15.49 4.46
N LYS A 117 18.31 -15.95 4.08
CA LYS A 117 19.03 -15.57 2.84
C LYS A 117 18.67 -16.45 1.63
N LEU A 118 17.56 -17.17 1.66
CA LEU A 118 17.19 -18.04 0.54
C LEU A 118 16.90 -17.23 -0.71
N MET A 119 17.62 -17.54 -1.81
CA MET A 119 17.46 -16.91 -3.12
C MET A 119 16.20 -17.43 -3.81
N GLN A 120 15.04 -16.97 -3.35
CA GLN A 120 13.72 -17.34 -3.85
C GLN A 120 12.71 -16.19 -3.71
N GLY A 121 11.57 -16.30 -4.38
CA GLY A 121 10.50 -15.33 -4.31
C GLY A 121 10.96 -13.91 -4.67
N ASN A 122 10.57 -12.92 -3.90
CA ASN A 122 10.94 -11.53 -4.17
C ASN A 122 12.45 -11.28 -4.07
N PHE A 123 13.15 -12.00 -3.19
CA PHE A 123 14.62 -11.86 -3.06
C PHE A 123 15.35 -12.26 -4.35
N LEU A 124 14.90 -13.32 -5.03
CA LEU A 124 15.40 -13.68 -6.36
C LEU A 124 15.05 -12.61 -7.40
N LEU A 125 13.82 -12.09 -7.35
CA LEU A 125 13.35 -11.09 -8.32
C LEU A 125 14.12 -9.78 -8.23
N TYR A 126 14.54 -9.32 -7.05
CA TYR A 126 15.38 -8.11 -6.93
C TYR A 126 16.67 -8.25 -7.73
N ASN A 127 17.32 -9.42 -7.63
CA ASN A 127 18.56 -9.68 -8.35
C ASN A 127 18.35 -9.77 -9.87
N ILE A 128 17.28 -10.45 -10.32
CA ILE A 128 16.91 -10.51 -11.74
C ILE A 128 16.61 -9.09 -12.29
N LEU A 129 15.98 -8.23 -11.50
CA LEU A 129 15.67 -6.86 -11.88
C LEU A 129 16.88 -5.93 -11.79
N GLY A 130 18.05 -6.39 -11.35
CA GLY A 130 19.29 -5.62 -11.31
C GLY A 130 19.42 -4.67 -10.13
N ALA A 131 18.73 -4.90 -9.01
CA ALA A 131 18.87 -4.06 -7.82
C ALA A 131 20.21 -4.28 -7.11
N ASN A 132 20.80 -3.20 -6.60
CA ASN A 132 21.89 -3.28 -5.64
C ASN A 132 21.33 -3.59 -4.26
N VAL A 133 21.69 -4.74 -3.69
CA VAL A 133 21.05 -5.25 -2.46
C VAL A 133 22.07 -5.35 -1.33
N ASP A 134 21.84 -4.58 -0.27
CA ASP A 134 22.53 -4.73 1.02
C ASP A 134 21.60 -5.50 1.96
N VAL A 135 22.09 -6.62 2.49
CA VAL A 135 21.35 -7.38 3.50
C VAL A 135 21.93 -7.12 4.87
N VAL A 136 21.09 -6.65 5.78
CA VAL A 136 21.46 -6.37 7.18
C VAL A 136 20.90 -7.46 8.09
N ASP A 137 21.66 -7.78 9.12
CA ASP A 137 21.22 -8.73 10.15
C ASP A 137 20.16 -8.07 11.04
N GLY A 138 19.19 -8.85 11.46
CA GLY A 138 18.08 -8.41 12.32
C GLY A 138 16.71 -8.85 11.79
N GLU A 139 15.72 -8.76 12.65
CA GLU A 139 14.31 -9.08 12.34
C GLU A 139 13.37 -7.90 12.64
N ASN A 140 13.82 -6.89 13.39
CA ASN A 140 13.02 -5.73 13.75
C ASN A 140 12.99 -4.73 12.59
N LEU A 141 11.91 -4.74 11.82
CA LEU A 141 11.72 -3.84 10.67
C LEU A 141 11.71 -2.35 11.05
N GLU A 142 11.48 -2.00 12.31
CA GLU A 142 11.51 -0.60 12.78
C GLU A 142 12.93 -0.01 12.76
N GLU A 143 13.97 -0.84 12.63
CA GLU A 143 15.35 -0.39 12.45
C GLU A 143 15.69 -0.03 10.99
N ILE A 144 14.87 -0.39 10.03
CA ILE A 144 15.10 -0.11 8.60
C ILE A 144 15.40 1.37 8.33
N PRO A 145 14.68 2.35 8.88
CA PRO A 145 14.99 3.76 8.65
C PRO A 145 16.43 4.14 9.00
N LYS A 146 16.98 3.63 10.11
CA LYS A 146 18.37 3.88 10.52
C LYS A 146 19.38 3.33 9.52
N HIS A 147 19.11 2.15 8.96
CA HIS A 147 19.98 1.56 7.94
C HIS A 147 19.87 2.31 6.60
N LEU A 148 18.68 2.77 6.24
CA LEU A 148 18.46 3.60 5.07
C LEU A 148 19.21 4.93 5.19
N ASP A 149 19.16 5.61 6.34
CA ASP A 149 19.90 6.86 6.59
C ASP A 149 21.40 6.68 6.43
N ARG A 150 21.95 5.54 6.90
CA ARG A 150 23.37 5.22 6.72
C ARG A 150 23.69 5.06 5.24
N LYS A 151 22.94 4.22 4.52
CA LYS A 151 23.17 3.97 3.09
C LYS A 151 22.98 5.22 2.24
N TYR A 152 22.03 6.07 2.59
CA TYR A 152 21.81 7.36 1.94
C TYR A 152 23.09 8.23 2.01
N LYS A 153 23.69 8.33 3.21
CA LYS A 153 24.95 9.11 3.38
C LYS A 153 26.11 8.52 2.59
N GLU A 154 26.19 7.19 2.44
CA GLU A 154 27.19 6.51 1.63
C GLU A 154 27.01 6.88 0.15
N LEU A 155 25.80 6.75 -0.39
CA LEU A 155 25.49 7.09 -1.77
C LEU A 155 25.76 8.56 -2.11
N ILE A 156 25.42 9.49 -1.21
CA ILE A 156 25.74 10.91 -1.38
C ILE A 156 27.26 11.14 -1.47
N LYS A 157 28.07 10.45 -0.63
CA LYS A 157 29.54 10.54 -0.71
C LYS A 157 30.11 9.98 -2.02
N GLU A 158 29.43 9.00 -2.61
CA GLU A 158 29.75 8.43 -3.93
C GLU A 158 29.27 9.32 -5.08
N GLY A 159 28.69 10.48 -4.80
CA GLY A 159 28.19 11.42 -5.81
C GLY A 159 26.85 11.08 -6.40
N ARG A 160 26.11 10.09 -5.82
CA ARG A 160 24.77 9.71 -6.27
C ARG A 160 23.72 10.69 -5.73
N LYS A 161 22.56 10.68 -6.38
CA LYS A 161 21.39 11.50 -6.03
C LYS A 161 20.18 10.63 -5.72
N PRO A 162 20.17 9.91 -4.58
CA PRO A 162 19.10 8.95 -4.28
C PRO A 162 17.80 9.64 -3.86
N LEU A 163 16.68 9.23 -4.46
CA LEU A 163 15.36 9.41 -3.86
C LEU A 163 15.23 8.42 -2.70
N LEU A 164 15.28 8.92 -1.47
CA LEU A 164 15.10 8.12 -0.28
C LEU A 164 13.60 7.89 -0.02
N ILE A 165 13.19 6.62 -0.01
CA ILE A 165 11.81 6.19 0.21
C ILE A 165 11.76 5.34 1.48
N TYR A 166 11.20 5.88 2.55
CA TYR A 166 11.00 5.15 3.81
C TYR A 166 9.81 4.19 3.78
N GLY A 167 8.94 4.32 2.76
CA GLY A 167 7.75 3.48 2.62
C GLY A 167 6.80 3.63 3.82
N GLY A 168 6.49 2.51 4.49
CA GLY A 168 5.56 2.50 5.63
C GLY A 168 6.02 3.29 6.87
N PHE A 169 7.28 3.71 6.94
CA PHE A 169 7.86 4.48 8.05
C PHE A 169 7.93 5.99 7.76
N GLY A 170 7.79 6.42 6.50
CA GLY A 170 7.86 7.81 6.10
C GLY A 170 6.51 8.51 6.17
N LYS A 171 6.42 9.65 6.85
CA LYS A 171 5.14 10.38 6.98
C LYS A 171 4.60 10.83 5.61
N GLU A 172 5.44 11.41 4.78
CA GLU A 172 5.06 11.85 3.43
C GLU A 172 4.71 10.65 2.54
N ASP A 173 5.55 9.61 2.53
CA ASP A 173 5.32 8.41 1.72
C ASP A 173 4.01 7.72 2.09
N THR A 174 3.71 7.62 3.40
CA THR A 174 2.46 7.02 3.86
C THR A 174 1.24 7.86 3.49
N THR A 175 1.35 9.18 3.48
CA THR A 175 0.27 10.09 3.06
C THR A 175 0.00 9.95 1.56
N LEU A 176 1.05 10.00 0.73
CA LEU A 176 0.93 9.81 -0.72
C LEU A 176 0.39 8.42 -1.09
N ALA A 177 0.84 7.39 -0.37
CA ALA A 177 0.30 6.05 -0.52
C ALA A 177 -1.19 5.97 -0.11
N GLY A 178 -1.59 6.67 0.94
CA GLY A 178 -3.00 6.83 1.34
C GLY A 178 -3.83 7.45 0.22
N ILE A 179 -3.35 8.53 -0.38
CA ILE A 179 -4.01 9.18 -1.53
C ILE A 179 -4.23 8.21 -2.69
N SER A 180 -3.27 7.32 -2.96
CA SER A 180 -3.43 6.33 -4.04
C SER A 180 -4.61 5.40 -3.82
N TYR A 181 -4.90 5.04 -2.55
CA TYR A 181 -6.07 4.23 -2.22
C TYR A 181 -7.34 5.05 -2.04
N THR A 182 -7.25 6.33 -1.69
CA THR A 182 -8.38 7.26 -1.83
C THR A 182 -8.84 7.33 -3.31
N ASN A 183 -7.90 7.32 -4.26
CA ASN A 183 -8.20 7.22 -5.69
C ASN A 183 -8.84 5.87 -6.06
N ALA A 184 -8.34 4.76 -5.49
CA ALA A 184 -8.92 3.44 -5.70
C ALA A 184 -10.38 3.35 -5.21
N MET A 185 -10.74 4.10 -4.15
CA MET A 185 -12.12 4.15 -3.66
C MET A 185 -13.06 4.85 -4.64
N ALA A 186 -12.60 5.91 -5.33
CA ALA A 186 -13.38 6.51 -6.41
C ALA A 186 -13.59 5.53 -7.58
N GLU A 187 -12.55 4.75 -7.91
CA GLU A 187 -12.62 3.70 -8.93
C GLU A 187 -13.63 2.59 -8.54
N ILE A 188 -13.62 2.15 -7.29
CA ILE A 188 -14.57 1.16 -6.76
C ILE A 188 -16.00 1.73 -6.75
N ASP A 189 -16.18 3.00 -6.38
CA ASP A 189 -17.49 3.67 -6.38
C ASP A 189 -18.15 3.61 -7.77
N LEU A 190 -17.39 3.97 -8.81
CA LEU A 190 -17.87 3.90 -10.18
C LEU A 190 -18.24 2.46 -10.60
N GLN A 191 -17.41 1.49 -10.24
CA GLN A 191 -17.65 0.08 -10.55
C GLN A 191 -18.85 -0.51 -9.80
N MET A 192 -19.07 -0.11 -8.53
CA MET A 192 -20.26 -0.52 -7.79
C MET A 192 -21.54 0.06 -8.38
N ARG A 193 -21.49 1.34 -8.82
CA ARG A 193 -22.62 1.99 -9.50
C ARG A 193 -22.94 1.29 -10.83
N GLU A 194 -21.92 0.97 -11.64
CA GLU A 194 -22.07 0.25 -12.90
C GLU A 194 -22.72 -1.13 -12.69
N GLN A 195 -22.36 -1.82 -11.59
CA GLN A 195 -22.89 -3.13 -11.23
C GLN A 195 -24.14 -3.06 -10.35
N ASN A 196 -24.69 -1.88 -10.07
CA ASN A 196 -25.92 -1.62 -9.31
C ASN A 196 -25.93 -2.22 -7.91
N PHE A 197 -24.83 -2.09 -7.16
CA PHE A 197 -24.80 -2.47 -5.75
C PHE A 197 -23.99 -1.49 -4.90
N MET A 198 -24.14 -1.59 -3.58
CA MET A 198 -23.30 -0.95 -2.58
C MET A 198 -22.86 -2.02 -1.59
N ALA A 199 -21.56 -2.06 -1.29
CA ALA A 199 -21.02 -3.02 -0.34
C ALA A 199 -21.36 -2.64 1.11
N ASP A 200 -21.76 -3.62 1.93
CA ASP A 200 -21.95 -3.41 3.38
C ASP A 200 -20.59 -3.31 4.10
N HIS A 201 -19.62 -4.11 3.64
CA HIS A 201 -18.29 -4.20 4.24
C HIS A 201 -17.20 -4.18 3.17
N LEU A 202 -16.08 -3.53 3.48
CA LEU A 202 -14.84 -3.63 2.73
C LEU A 202 -13.73 -4.13 3.67
N PHE A 203 -13.22 -5.32 3.37
CA PHE A 203 -12.07 -5.88 4.08
C PHE A 203 -10.78 -5.59 3.33
N VAL A 204 -9.77 -5.14 4.05
CA VAL A 204 -8.45 -4.88 3.49
C VAL A 204 -7.35 -5.39 4.41
N THR A 205 -6.47 -6.25 3.88
CA THR A 205 -5.23 -6.59 4.61
C THR A 205 -4.24 -5.46 4.45
N ALA A 206 -4.00 -4.72 5.51
CA ALA A 206 -3.17 -3.52 5.48
C ALA A 206 -2.47 -3.27 6.82
N ALA A 207 -1.25 -2.74 6.73
CA ALA A 207 -0.54 -2.24 7.90
C ALA A 207 -1.12 -0.88 8.33
N ASN A 208 -1.05 0.14 7.46
CA ASN A 208 -1.51 1.50 7.74
C ASN A 208 -2.08 2.21 6.48
N MET A 209 -1.22 2.59 5.54
CA MET A 209 -1.51 3.54 4.45
C MET A 209 -2.63 3.08 3.49
N THR A 210 -2.73 1.79 3.18
CA THR A 210 -3.79 1.28 2.30
C THR A 210 -5.15 1.45 2.96
N GLN A 211 -5.29 1.05 4.23
CA GLN A 211 -6.53 1.24 4.97
C GLN A 211 -6.86 2.73 5.12
N ALA A 212 -5.88 3.57 5.44
CA ALA A 212 -6.10 5.00 5.57
C ALA A 212 -6.72 5.61 4.29
N GLY A 213 -6.24 5.19 3.13
CA GLY A 213 -6.82 5.61 1.86
C GLY A 213 -8.26 5.12 1.67
N CYS A 214 -8.56 3.88 2.07
CA CYS A 214 -9.92 3.35 2.04
C CYS A 214 -10.85 4.12 2.99
N GLU A 215 -10.43 4.37 4.24
CA GLU A 215 -11.20 5.15 5.22
C GLU A 215 -11.49 6.58 4.72
N LEU A 216 -10.45 7.25 4.21
CA LEU A 216 -10.56 8.61 3.69
C LEU A 216 -11.51 8.65 2.49
N GLY A 217 -11.33 7.76 1.52
CA GLY A 217 -12.17 7.71 0.32
C GLY A 217 -13.62 7.39 0.63
N ALA A 218 -13.89 6.39 1.46
CA ALA A 218 -15.25 6.04 1.89
C ALA A 218 -15.95 7.22 2.56
N LYS A 219 -15.25 7.95 3.44
CA LYS A 219 -15.81 9.11 4.14
C LYS A 219 -16.08 10.27 3.20
N ILE A 220 -15.18 10.55 2.25
CA ILE A 220 -15.37 11.62 1.24
C ILE A 220 -16.57 11.32 0.35
N LEU A 221 -16.72 10.07 -0.09
CA LEU A 221 -17.81 9.60 -0.95
C LEU A 221 -19.12 9.33 -0.18
N ASN A 222 -19.09 9.52 1.14
CA ASN A 222 -20.24 9.27 2.04
C ASN A 222 -20.78 7.84 1.93
N TRP A 223 -19.89 6.86 1.84
CA TRP A 223 -20.31 5.46 1.82
C TRP A 223 -20.85 5.00 3.18
N PRO A 224 -21.93 4.22 3.22
CA PRO A 224 -22.38 3.55 4.42
C PRO A 224 -21.51 2.33 4.79
N THR A 225 -20.64 1.91 3.87
CA THR A 225 -19.80 0.72 3.96
C THR A 225 -18.87 0.79 5.17
N ARG A 226 -18.81 -0.28 5.94
CA ARG A 226 -17.86 -0.44 7.03
C ARG A 226 -16.50 -0.88 6.48
N ILE A 227 -15.48 -0.08 6.69
CA ILE A 227 -14.10 -0.46 6.36
C ILE A 227 -13.52 -1.28 7.52
N GLN A 228 -12.98 -2.45 7.23
CA GLN A 228 -12.33 -3.32 8.19
C GLN A 228 -10.91 -3.65 7.76
N GLY A 229 -9.94 -3.10 8.46
CA GLY A 229 -8.53 -3.45 8.28
C GLY A 229 -8.17 -4.73 9.03
N ILE A 230 -7.43 -5.61 8.39
CA ILE A 230 -6.84 -6.80 9.00
C ILE A 230 -5.32 -6.63 8.97
N SER A 231 -4.71 -6.55 10.14
CA SER A 231 -3.27 -6.32 10.24
C SER A 231 -2.47 -7.58 9.88
N PRO A 232 -1.45 -7.47 9.03
CA PRO A 232 -0.49 -8.55 8.80
C PRO A 232 0.67 -8.54 9.80
N VAL A 233 0.75 -7.53 10.67
CA VAL A 233 1.89 -7.26 11.57
C VAL A 233 1.40 -6.86 12.96
N TYR A 234 2.12 -7.26 14.01
CA TYR A 234 2.02 -6.61 15.31
C TYR A 234 2.82 -5.31 15.30
N TRP A 235 2.20 -4.22 15.76
CA TRP A 235 2.83 -2.94 15.93
C TRP A 235 2.98 -2.62 17.44
N GLU A 236 4.13 -2.14 17.85
CA GLU A 236 4.31 -1.62 19.20
C GLU A 236 3.57 -0.29 19.40
N MET A 237 3.43 0.47 18.31
CA MET A 237 2.68 1.72 18.28
C MET A 237 1.18 1.50 18.12
N ASP A 238 0.37 2.48 18.55
CA ASP A 238 -1.07 2.51 18.26
C ASP A 238 -1.29 2.80 16.77
N ILE A 239 -1.42 1.74 15.99
CA ILE A 239 -1.56 1.82 14.53
C ILE A 239 -2.82 2.57 14.10
N LYS A 240 -3.91 2.56 14.90
CA LYS A 240 -5.12 3.32 14.59
C LYS A 240 -4.87 4.83 14.63
N LYS A 241 -3.98 5.30 15.51
CA LYS A 241 -3.55 6.71 15.52
C LYS A 241 -2.78 7.07 14.27
N ASP A 242 -1.92 6.18 13.79
CA ASP A 242 -1.17 6.43 12.54
C ASP A 242 -2.09 6.42 11.32
N ILE A 243 -3.04 5.47 11.23
CA ILE A 243 -4.06 5.45 10.17
C ILE A 243 -4.86 6.77 10.17
N ALA A 244 -5.35 7.21 11.35
CA ALA A 244 -6.08 8.46 11.47
C ALA A 244 -5.23 9.69 11.09
N ARG A 245 -3.92 9.70 11.43
CA ARG A 245 -2.96 10.72 10.99
C ARG A 245 -2.89 10.78 9.46
N ILE A 246 -2.69 9.63 8.80
CA ILE A 246 -2.60 9.55 7.34
C ILE A 246 -3.90 10.06 6.68
N CYS A 247 -5.07 9.69 7.22
CA CYS A 247 -6.35 10.22 6.75
C CYS A 247 -6.41 11.75 6.86
N ASN A 248 -5.99 12.31 8.00
CA ASN A 248 -6.02 13.76 8.24
C ASN A 248 -5.05 14.51 7.31
N GLU A 249 -3.85 14.00 7.12
CA GLU A 249 -2.86 14.57 6.20
C GLU A 249 -3.34 14.47 4.74
N GLY A 250 -3.94 13.33 4.36
CA GLY A 250 -4.54 13.14 3.05
C GLY A 250 -5.72 14.08 2.80
N ALA A 251 -6.61 14.26 3.77
CA ALA A 251 -7.72 15.22 3.69
C ALA A 251 -7.21 16.65 3.48
N LYS A 252 -6.16 17.04 4.24
CA LYS A 252 -5.50 18.34 4.07
C LYS A 252 -4.88 18.49 2.68
N LEU A 253 -4.22 17.47 2.17
CA LEU A 253 -3.60 17.50 0.84
C LEU A 253 -4.63 17.64 -0.29
N LEU A 254 -5.86 17.13 -0.08
CA LEU A 254 -6.98 17.25 -1.01
C LEU A 254 -7.82 18.54 -0.80
N ASP A 255 -7.40 19.43 0.11
CA ASP A 255 -8.16 20.63 0.52
C ASP A 255 -9.59 20.26 0.98
N ILE A 256 -9.69 19.25 1.86
CA ILE A 256 -10.94 18.77 2.43
C ILE A 256 -10.92 18.98 3.94
N ASN A 257 -11.90 19.75 4.44
CA ASN A 257 -12.05 19.99 5.88
C ASN A 257 -12.73 18.80 6.56
N MET A 258 -11.94 17.78 6.89
CA MET A 258 -12.40 16.55 7.52
C MET A 258 -11.39 16.12 8.59
N LYS A 259 -11.87 15.49 9.66
CA LYS A 259 -11.03 15.01 10.76
C LYS A 259 -11.36 13.57 11.12
N PHE A 260 -10.33 12.78 11.29
CA PHE A 260 -10.38 11.40 11.77
C PHE A 260 -9.76 11.32 13.16
N SER A 261 -10.35 10.51 14.02
CA SER A 261 -9.76 10.07 15.28
C SER A 261 -9.55 8.54 15.25
N HIS A 262 -8.71 8.02 16.13
CA HIS A 262 -8.38 6.60 16.16
C HIS A 262 -9.59 5.70 16.50
N GLU A 263 -10.58 6.23 17.23
CA GLU A 263 -11.83 5.52 17.57
C GLU A 263 -12.70 5.24 16.33
N MET A 264 -12.52 6.01 15.27
CA MET A 264 -13.24 5.82 14.01
C MET A 264 -12.68 4.68 13.17
N ILE A 265 -11.47 4.18 13.51
CA ILE A 265 -10.74 3.20 12.70
C ILE A 265 -11.04 1.79 13.20
N ASN A 266 -11.58 0.94 12.31
CA ASN A 266 -11.74 -0.49 12.57
C ASN A 266 -10.51 -1.24 12.04
N HIS A 267 -9.64 -1.64 12.94
CA HIS A 267 -8.41 -2.37 12.62
C HIS A 267 -8.23 -3.52 13.58
N ASP A 268 -8.03 -4.72 13.04
CA ASP A 268 -7.94 -5.96 13.80
C ASP A 268 -6.55 -6.59 13.61
N ASN A 269 -5.85 -6.86 14.70
CA ASN A 269 -4.55 -7.50 14.73
C ASN A 269 -4.58 -8.92 15.33
N THR A 270 -5.76 -9.47 15.58
CA THR A 270 -5.92 -10.80 16.20
C THR A 270 -5.59 -11.95 15.25
N TYR A 271 -5.56 -11.68 13.94
CA TYR A 271 -5.23 -12.67 12.90
C TYR A 271 -3.73 -12.76 12.57
N VAL A 272 -2.90 -11.99 13.23
CA VAL A 272 -1.44 -12.08 13.06
C VAL A 272 -0.95 -13.39 13.69
N GLY A 273 -0.17 -14.17 12.92
CA GLY A 273 0.48 -15.37 13.44
C GLY A 273 1.64 -15.08 14.37
N GLU A 274 2.59 -16.01 14.50
CA GLU A 274 3.75 -15.84 15.36
C GLU A 274 4.53 -14.54 15.07
N LYS A 275 4.67 -14.22 13.77
CA LYS A 275 5.29 -12.99 13.28
C LYS A 275 4.92 -12.71 11.82
N TYR A 276 5.28 -11.54 11.33
CA TYR A 276 5.03 -11.15 9.93
C TYR A 276 5.60 -12.17 8.94
N GLY A 277 4.75 -12.65 8.03
CA GLY A 277 5.11 -13.64 7.02
C GLY A 277 5.15 -15.09 7.49
N ALA A 278 4.86 -15.37 8.78
CA ALA A 278 4.61 -16.73 9.26
C ALA A 278 3.19 -17.16 8.86
N ALA A 279 3.08 -18.29 8.16
CA ALA A 279 1.79 -18.81 7.76
C ALA A 279 1.07 -19.42 8.96
N THR A 280 -0.20 -19.05 9.18
CA THR A 280 -1.07 -19.71 10.15
C THR A 280 -1.82 -20.88 9.50
N LYS A 281 -2.31 -21.80 10.32
CA LYS A 281 -3.14 -22.92 9.82
C LYS A 281 -4.41 -22.39 9.14
N GLU A 282 -5.07 -21.41 9.76
CA GLU A 282 -6.28 -20.77 9.26
C GLU A 282 -6.02 -20.03 7.94
N GLY A 283 -4.90 -19.33 7.81
CA GLY A 283 -4.49 -18.69 6.57
C GLY A 283 -4.22 -19.68 5.44
N ILE A 284 -3.58 -20.82 5.75
CA ILE A 284 -3.36 -21.91 4.77
C ILE A 284 -4.71 -22.52 4.34
N ASP A 285 -5.61 -22.77 5.28
CA ASP A 285 -6.92 -23.36 5.00
C ASP A 285 -7.77 -22.40 4.15
N ALA A 286 -7.74 -21.09 4.44
CA ALA A 286 -8.40 -20.06 3.62
C ALA A 286 -7.84 -20.00 2.18
N MET A 287 -6.49 -20.03 2.01
CA MET A 287 -5.87 -20.10 0.68
C MET A 287 -6.32 -21.35 -0.11
N LYS A 288 -6.37 -22.51 0.55
CA LYS A 288 -6.85 -23.75 -0.08
C LYS A 288 -8.33 -23.68 -0.47
N LEU A 289 -9.16 -23.07 0.37
CA LEU A 289 -10.56 -22.84 0.07
C LEU A 289 -10.73 -21.97 -1.16
N LEU A 290 -10.10 -20.81 -1.18
CA LEU A 290 -10.17 -19.86 -2.31
C LEU A 290 -9.62 -20.44 -3.62
N ALA A 291 -8.55 -21.24 -3.56
CA ALA A 291 -7.98 -21.89 -4.74
C ALA A 291 -8.87 -22.97 -5.37
N LYS A 292 -9.86 -23.48 -4.63
CA LYS A 292 -10.79 -24.50 -5.10
C LYS A 292 -12.12 -23.94 -5.62
N LYS A 293 -12.35 -22.68 -5.39
CA LYS A 293 -13.63 -22.01 -5.71
C LYS A 293 -13.47 -20.95 -6.79
#